data_41c1213d36f2557e4bd3ff425d340049
#
_entry.id   41c1213d36f2557e4bd3ff425d340049
#
_cell.length_a   1.000
_cell.length_b   1.000
_cell.length_c   1.000
_cell.angle_alpha   90.00
_cell.angle_beta   90.00
_cell.angle_gamma   90.00
#
_symmetry.space_group_name_H-M   'P 1'
#
loop_
_entity.id
_entity.type
_entity.pdbx_description
1 polymer ?
#
loop_
_entity_poly.entity_id
_entity_poly.type
_entity_poly.pdbx_seq_one_letter_code
_entity_poly.pdbx_strand_id
1 'polypeptide(L)'
;AVQRGRAGDCKILGGGMDGEEDFETALSREVLEEGGLILCPGSKQLLGEIEEKRRDLFETDKIYHCHTYFFACTVEERTTEPHMTESEKAKGYHLEWMTPEEIVKANEPFSKEPWIYRDTAFIKMLMEGNL
;
A
#
# COMPACT_ATOMS: atom_id res chain seq x y z
N ALA A 1 3.63 -3.34 8.06
CA ALA A 1 2.90 -2.14 8.47
C ALA A 1 1.80 -1.80 7.48
N VAL A 2 0.69 -1.32 7.97
CA VAL A 2 -0.45 -0.87 7.16
C VAL A 2 -0.98 0.44 7.68
N GLN A 3 -1.70 1.17 6.84
CA GLN A 3 -2.58 2.24 7.28
C GLN A 3 -3.96 1.65 7.51
N ARG A 4 -4.48 1.81 8.72
CA ARG A 4 -5.82 1.34 9.05
C ARG A 4 -6.77 2.51 9.17
N GLY A 5 -7.90 2.45 8.45
CA GLY A 5 -8.90 3.50 8.48
C GLY A 5 -9.87 3.36 9.64
N ARG A 6 -10.65 4.41 9.87
CA ARG A 6 -11.67 4.43 10.92
C ARG A 6 -12.73 3.35 10.71
N ALA A 7 -13.01 3.00 9.45
CA ALA A 7 -13.96 1.94 9.13
C ALA A 7 -13.42 0.53 9.38
N GLY A 8 -12.12 0.39 9.64
CA GLY A 8 -11.46 -0.89 9.87
C GLY A 8 -10.74 -1.48 8.67
N ASP A 9 -10.81 -0.83 7.51
CA ASP A 9 -10.09 -1.24 6.31
C ASP A 9 -8.58 -1.06 6.46
N CYS A 10 -7.81 -1.86 5.74
CA CYS A 10 -6.34 -1.83 5.77
C CYS A 10 -5.79 -1.56 4.38
N LYS A 11 -4.83 -0.63 4.31
CA LYS A 11 -4.15 -0.26 3.08
C LYS A 11 -2.65 -0.49 3.28
N ILE A 12 -2.00 -1.16 2.32
CA ILE A 12 -0.55 -1.30 2.32
C ILE A 12 0.07 0.08 2.05
N LEU A 13 1.16 0.41 2.74
CA LEU A 13 1.86 1.68 2.54
C LEU A 13 2.41 1.77 1.13
N GLY A 14 2.20 2.90 0.48
CA GLY A 14 2.69 3.13 -0.86
C GLY A 14 1.85 4.14 -1.63
N GLY A 15 2.25 4.43 -2.84
CA GLY A 15 1.56 5.36 -3.72
C GLY A 15 2.20 5.41 -5.09
N GLY A 16 1.84 6.41 -5.87
CA GLY A 16 2.36 6.60 -7.22
C GLY A 16 3.80 7.10 -7.22
N MET A 17 4.55 6.72 -8.23
CA MET A 17 5.89 7.26 -8.46
C MET A 17 5.77 8.65 -9.09
N ASP A 18 6.59 9.58 -8.61
CA ASP A 18 6.63 10.95 -9.13
C ASP A 18 7.78 11.11 -10.12
N GLY A 19 7.45 11.58 -11.34
CA GLY A 19 8.46 11.93 -12.35
C GLY A 19 9.44 10.79 -12.64
N GLU A 20 10.73 11.07 -12.43
CA GLU A 20 11.80 10.11 -12.72
C GLU A 20 12.32 9.37 -11.49
N GLU A 21 11.55 9.34 -10.40
CA GLU A 21 11.94 8.59 -9.19
C GLU A 21 12.22 7.13 -9.52
N ASP A 22 13.25 6.55 -8.89
CA ASP A 22 13.42 5.10 -8.88
C ASP A 22 12.53 4.49 -7.78
N PHE A 23 12.46 3.15 -7.75
CA PHE A 23 11.62 2.46 -6.77
C PHE A 23 12.03 2.74 -5.33
N GLU A 24 13.32 2.79 -5.04
CA GLU A 24 13.78 3.03 -3.67
C GLU A 24 13.44 4.42 -3.19
N THR A 25 13.59 5.43 -4.03
CA THR A 25 13.23 6.81 -3.70
C THR A 25 11.73 6.94 -3.44
N ALA A 26 10.91 6.39 -4.33
CA ALA A 26 9.45 6.41 -4.19
C ALA A 26 9.00 5.67 -2.93
N LEU A 27 9.53 4.48 -2.70
CA LEU A 27 9.18 3.66 -1.54
C LEU A 27 9.59 4.36 -0.24
N SER A 28 10.80 4.89 -0.18
CA SER A 28 11.31 5.62 0.99
C SER A 28 10.43 6.83 1.32
N ARG A 29 10.05 7.60 0.29
CA ARG A 29 9.17 8.77 0.43
C ARG A 29 7.79 8.35 0.96
N GLU A 30 7.18 7.33 0.34
CA GLU A 30 5.82 6.90 0.71
C GLU A 30 5.74 6.32 2.12
N VAL A 31 6.69 5.47 2.53
CA VAL A 31 6.66 4.91 3.88
C VAL A 31 6.91 5.98 4.94
N LEU A 32 7.68 7.01 4.60
CA LEU A 32 7.90 8.14 5.49
C LEU A 32 6.64 9.01 5.61
N GLU A 33 6.03 9.36 4.50
CA GLU A 33 4.84 10.22 4.47
C GLU A 33 3.63 9.55 5.12
N GLU A 34 3.38 8.29 4.79
CA GLU A 34 2.18 7.60 5.25
C GLU A 34 2.32 6.96 6.62
N GLY A 35 3.50 6.49 6.98
CA GLY A 35 3.71 5.74 8.21
C GLY A 35 4.69 6.36 9.21
N GLY A 36 5.41 7.41 8.81
CA GLY A 36 6.49 7.93 9.63
C GLY A 36 7.65 6.96 9.80
N LEU A 37 7.79 6.01 8.89
CA LEU A 37 8.83 4.98 8.94
C LEU A 37 10.01 5.39 8.05
N ILE A 38 11.22 5.02 8.49
CA ILE A 38 12.46 5.34 7.77
C ILE A 38 13.01 4.06 7.16
N LEU A 39 13.01 4.00 5.83
CA LEU A 39 13.50 2.85 5.07
C LEU A 39 15.00 2.68 5.25
N CYS A 40 15.45 1.47 5.55
CA CYS A 40 16.87 1.14 5.54
C CYS A 40 17.34 1.06 4.09
N PRO A 41 18.36 1.86 3.69
CA PRO A 41 18.84 1.86 2.31
C PRO A 41 19.27 0.45 1.84
N GLY A 42 18.87 0.10 0.62
CA GLY A 42 19.25 -1.19 0.04
C GLY A 42 18.51 -2.39 0.59
N SER A 43 17.53 -2.20 1.47
CA SER A 43 16.80 -3.31 2.09
C SER A 43 15.61 -3.81 1.26
N LYS A 44 15.17 -3.06 0.25
CA LYS A 44 14.00 -3.45 -0.53
C LYS A 44 14.26 -4.73 -1.32
N GLN A 45 13.25 -5.59 -1.34
CA GLN A 45 13.27 -6.84 -2.09
C GLN A 45 11.94 -7.00 -2.79
N LEU A 46 11.97 -7.11 -4.12
CA LEU A 46 10.75 -7.26 -4.90
C LEU A 46 10.09 -8.60 -4.57
N LEU A 47 8.83 -8.55 -4.16
CA LEU A 47 8.03 -9.73 -3.88
C LEU A 47 7.17 -10.14 -5.07
N GLY A 48 6.65 -9.18 -5.81
CA GLY A 48 5.80 -9.44 -6.94
C GLY A 48 5.16 -8.16 -7.47
N GLU A 49 4.32 -8.34 -8.47
CA GLU A 49 3.67 -7.21 -9.13
C GLU A 49 2.25 -7.58 -9.55
N ILE A 50 1.39 -6.57 -9.62
CA ILE A 50 0.02 -6.71 -10.12
C ILE A 50 -0.22 -5.66 -11.17
N GLU A 51 -0.73 -6.08 -12.32
CA GLU A 51 -1.18 -5.19 -13.38
C GLU A 51 -2.69 -5.12 -13.36
N GLU A 52 -3.23 -3.90 -13.34
CA GLU A 52 -4.67 -3.66 -13.36
C GLU A 52 -5.07 -2.94 -14.65
N LYS A 53 -6.09 -3.45 -15.33
CA LYS A 53 -6.75 -2.78 -16.45
C LYS A 53 -8.24 -2.82 -16.18
N ARG A 54 -8.86 -1.65 -16.10
CA ARG A 54 -10.29 -1.55 -15.85
C ARG A 54 -10.82 -0.22 -16.38
N ARG A 55 -12.14 -0.11 -16.47
CA ARG A 55 -12.75 1.17 -16.78
C ARG A 55 -12.44 2.15 -15.67
N ASP A 56 -12.07 3.38 -16.04
CA ASP A 56 -11.78 4.41 -15.05
C ASP A 56 -13.05 4.72 -14.24
N LEU A 57 -12.89 4.89 -12.93
CA LEU A 57 -14.02 5.15 -12.03
C LEU A 57 -14.61 6.55 -12.17
N PHE A 58 -13.80 7.51 -12.62
CA PHE A 58 -14.18 8.92 -12.72
C PHE A 58 -14.46 9.33 -14.16
N GLU A 59 -13.75 8.76 -15.12
CA GLU A 59 -13.88 9.03 -16.55
C GLU A 59 -14.21 7.74 -17.26
N THR A 60 -15.51 7.41 -17.35
CA THR A 60 -15.99 6.11 -17.81
C THR A 60 -15.70 5.80 -19.28
N ASP A 61 -15.28 6.78 -20.06
CA ASP A 61 -14.83 6.59 -21.45
C ASP A 61 -13.34 6.22 -21.56
N LYS A 62 -12.62 6.16 -20.43
CA LYS A 62 -11.20 5.83 -20.39
C LYS A 62 -10.96 4.50 -19.70
N ILE A 63 -9.82 3.87 -20.02
CA ILE A 63 -9.37 2.65 -19.37
C ILE A 63 -8.30 3.02 -18.37
N TYR A 64 -8.52 2.62 -17.12
CA TYR A 64 -7.52 2.73 -16.06
C TYR A 64 -6.52 1.59 -16.19
N HIS A 65 -5.24 1.92 -16.25
CA HIS A 65 -4.16 0.94 -16.31
C HIS A 65 -3.13 1.29 -15.25
N CYS A 66 -2.87 0.36 -14.35
CA CYS A 66 -1.89 0.55 -13.27
C CYS A 66 -1.05 -0.71 -13.10
N HIS A 67 0.24 -0.51 -12.91
CA HIS A 67 1.17 -1.59 -12.61
C HIS A 67 1.75 -1.34 -11.22
N THR A 68 1.44 -2.23 -10.27
CA THR A 68 1.84 -2.08 -8.87
C THR A 68 2.94 -3.07 -8.53
N TYR A 69 4.01 -2.58 -7.95
CA TYR A 69 5.16 -3.39 -7.51
C TYR A 69 5.16 -3.45 -5.98
N PHE A 70 5.27 -4.66 -5.44
CA PHE A 70 5.25 -4.90 -3.99
C PHE A 70 6.63 -5.30 -3.51
N PHE A 71 7.10 -4.64 -2.46
CA PHE A 71 8.43 -4.87 -1.90
C PHE A 71 8.34 -5.24 -0.42
N ALA A 72 9.23 -6.16 0.00
CA ALA A 72 9.57 -6.29 1.40
C ALA A 72 10.73 -5.37 1.69
N CYS A 73 10.75 -4.75 2.85
CA CYS A 73 11.83 -3.85 3.24
C CYS A 73 12.01 -3.85 4.75
N THR A 74 13.17 -3.39 5.18
CA THR A 74 13.48 -3.18 6.60
C THR A 74 13.42 -1.69 6.89
N VAL A 75 12.87 -1.34 8.04
CA VAL A 75 12.80 0.05 8.49
C VAL A 75 13.60 0.22 9.78
N GLU A 76 14.06 1.46 10.03
CA GLU A 76 14.78 1.78 11.27
C GLU A 76 13.84 1.67 12.48
N GLU A 77 14.42 1.48 13.68
CA GLU A 77 13.64 1.43 14.91
C GLU A 77 13.03 2.78 15.26
N ARG A 78 13.74 3.88 14.95
CA ARG A 78 13.21 5.23 15.16
C ARG A 78 12.12 5.54 14.14
N THR A 79 11.15 6.34 14.56
CA THR A 79 10.05 6.77 13.68
C THR A 79 9.95 8.29 13.70
N THR A 80 9.21 8.83 12.71
CA THR A 80 8.88 10.25 12.65
C THR A 80 7.37 10.41 12.57
N GLU A 81 6.88 11.65 12.58
CA GLU A 81 5.46 11.92 12.36
C GLU A 81 5.10 11.67 10.89
N PRO A 82 3.99 10.97 10.61
CA PRO A 82 3.52 10.82 9.23
C PRO A 82 3.03 12.15 8.66
N HIS A 83 3.16 12.30 7.34
CA HIS A 83 2.68 13.47 6.60
C HIS A 83 1.56 13.04 5.67
N MET A 84 0.42 12.72 6.25
CA MET A 84 -0.74 12.24 5.49
C MET A 84 -1.45 13.37 4.77
N THR A 85 -2.10 13.03 3.64
CA THR A 85 -2.97 13.95 2.92
C THR A 85 -4.22 14.28 3.72
N GLU A 86 -4.93 15.33 3.35
CA GLU A 86 -6.19 15.69 4.00
C GLU A 86 -7.23 14.57 3.88
N SER A 87 -7.28 13.90 2.72
CA SER A 87 -8.17 12.76 2.51
C SER A 87 -7.85 11.60 3.46
N GLU A 88 -6.57 11.29 3.64
CA GLU A 88 -6.14 10.23 4.55
C GLU A 88 -6.45 10.56 6.01
N LYS A 89 -6.25 11.82 6.41
CA LYS A 89 -6.61 12.30 7.75
C LYS A 89 -8.12 12.23 7.99
N ALA A 90 -8.91 12.62 7.00
CA ALA A 90 -10.37 12.59 7.08
C ALA A 90 -10.91 11.17 7.27
N LYS A 91 -10.27 10.18 6.67
CA LYS A 91 -10.62 8.76 6.81
C LYS A 91 -10.10 8.14 8.11
N GLY A 92 -9.35 8.89 8.91
CA GLY A 92 -8.82 8.42 10.18
C GLY A 92 -7.74 7.38 10.06
N TYR A 93 -6.96 7.39 8.98
CA TYR A 93 -5.86 6.44 8.80
C TYR A 93 -4.79 6.62 9.87
N HIS A 94 -4.29 5.49 10.37
CA HIS A 94 -3.18 5.45 11.30
C HIS A 94 -2.32 4.22 11.01
N LEU A 95 -1.06 4.27 11.40
CA LEU A 95 -0.14 3.15 11.23
C LEU A 95 -0.48 2.03 12.20
N GLU A 96 -0.51 0.80 11.69
CA GLU A 96 -0.69 -0.39 12.51
C GLU A 96 0.15 -1.54 11.96
N TRP A 97 0.68 -2.37 12.86
CA TRP A 97 1.41 -3.58 12.48
C TRP A 97 0.46 -4.76 12.55
N MET A 98 0.26 -5.44 11.43
CA MET A 98 -0.71 -6.53 11.32
C MET A 98 -0.10 -7.71 10.58
N THR A 99 -0.54 -8.91 10.93
CA THR A 99 -0.18 -10.12 10.19
C THR A 99 -0.95 -10.17 8.86
N PRO A 100 -0.46 -10.93 7.86
CA PRO A 100 -1.21 -11.11 6.62
C PRO A 100 -2.65 -11.62 6.85
N GLU A 101 -2.84 -12.56 7.77
CA GLU A 101 -4.15 -13.11 8.10
C GLU A 101 -5.10 -12.04 8.64
N GLU A 102 -4.60 -11.18 9.52
CA GLU A 102 -5.38 -10.08 10.09
C GLU A 102 -5.80 -9.07 9.01
N ILE A 103 -4.89 -8.77 8.07
CA ILE A 103 -5.17 -7.85 6.96
C ILE A 103 -6.29 -8.39 6.09
N VAL A 104 -6.20 -9.66 5.69
CA VAL A 104 -7.21 -10.29 4.83
C VAL A 104 -8.57 -10.27 5.51
N LYS A 105 -8.62 -10.63 6.79
CA LYS A 105 -9.87 -10.64 7.55
C LYS A 105 -10.48 -9.24 7.67
N ALA A 106 -9.66 -8.24 7.95
CA ALA A 106 -10.11 -6.85 8.09
C ALA A 106 -10.66 -6.29 6.78
N ASN A 107 -10.11 -6.72 5.64
CA ASN A 107 -10.49 -6.21 4.32
C ASN A 107 -11.66 -6.93 3.65
N GLU A 108 -12.10 -8.06 4.17
CA GLU A 108 -13.22 -8.81 3.58
C GLU A 108 -14.46 -7.96 3.31
N PRO A 109 -14.94 -7.12 4.27
CA PRO A 109 -16.13 -6.30 4.03
C PRO A 109 -15.95 -5.23 2.94
N PHE A 110 -14.71 -4.94 2.56
CA PHE A 110 -14.38 -3.86 1.61
C PHE A 110 -13.89 -4.38 0.27
N SER A 111 -14.14 -5.64 -0.05
CA SER A 111 -13.61 -6.30 -1.26
C SER A 111 -14.05 -5.67 -2.58
N LYS A 112 -15.06 -4.80 -2.57
CA LYS A 112 -15.53 -4.11 -3.77
C LYS A 112 -14.69 -2.87 -4.13
N GLU A 113 -13.87 -2.39 -3.20
CA GLU A 113 -12.99 -1.26 -3.44
C GLU A 113 -11.74 -1.75 -4.20
N PRO A 114 -11.46 -1.22 -5.42
CA PRO A 114 -10.38 -1.78 -6.26
C PRO A 114 -9.01 -1.82 -5.59
N TRP A 115 -8.63 -0.75 -4.87
CA TRP A 115 -7.33 -0.70 -4.21
C TRP A 115 -7.24 -1.68 -3.03
N ILE A 116 -8.33 -1.88 -2.29
CA ILE A 116 -8.38 -2.85 -1.19
C ILE A 116 -8.36 -4.26 -1.75
N TYR A 117 -9.11 -4.52 -2.81
CA TYR A 117 -9.11 -5.82 -3.49
C TYR A 117 -7.71 -6.18 -3.98
N ARG A 118 -7.03 -5.23 -4.64
CA ARG A 118 -5.68 -5.45 -5.15
C ARG A 118 -4.71 -5.83 -4.03
N ASP A 119 -4.67 -5.05 -2.95
CA ASP A 119 -3.76 -5.30 -1.83
C ASP A 119 -4.07 -6.63 -1.16
N THR A 120 -5.34 -6.92 -0.96
CA THR A 120 -5.78 -8.17 -0.34
C THR A 120 -5.43 -9.37 -1.21
N ALA A 121 -5.62 -9.28 -2.51
CA ALA A 121 -5.26 -10.35 -3.45
C ALA A 121 -3.76 -10.64 -3.38
N PHE A 122 -2.92 -9.62 -3.33
CA PHE A 122 -1.48 -9.79 -3.21
C PHE A 122 -1.11 -10.47 -1.88
N ILE A 123 -1.69 -10.04 -0.77
CA ILE A 123 -1.44 -10.64 0.55
C ILE A 123 -1.84 -12.13 0.56
N LYS A 124 -2.96 -12.48 -0.06
CA LYS A 124 -3.38 -13.89 -0.19
C LYS A 124 -2.37 -14.72 -0.97
N MET A 125 -1.86 -14.18 -2.08
CA MET A 125 -0.84 -14.86 -2.87
C MET A 125 0.46 -15.05 -2.09
N LEU A 126 0.84 -14.07 -1.30
CA LEU A 126 2.01 -14.14 -0.43
C LEU A 126 1.84 -15.24 0.63
N MET A 127 0.66 -15.34 1.25
CA MET A 127 0.34 -16.36 2.26
C MET A 127 0.37 -17.77 1.67
N GLU A 128 -0.04 -17.92 0.41
CA GLU A 128 -0.07 -19.21 -0.29
C GLU A 128 1.30 -19.63 -0.84
N GLY A 129 2.30 -18.74 -0.75
CA GLY A 129 3.64 -19.02 -1.28
C GLY A 129 3.71 -18.99 -2.80
N ASN A 130 2.81 -18.28 -3.47
CA ASN A 130 2.72 -18.21 -4.93
C ASN A 130 3.54 -17.05 -5.53
N LEU A 131 4.46 -16.51 -4.78
CA LEU A 131 5.30 -15.39 -5.22
C LEU A 131 6.76 -15.79 -5.29
#